data_344d3d8f76bf6b6eeb1722be42321213
#
_entry.id   344d3d8f76bf6b6eeb1722be42321213
#
_cell.length_a   1.000
_cell.length_b   1.000
_cell.length_c   1.000
_cell.angle_alpha   90.00
_cell.angle_beta   90.00
_cell.angle_gamma   90.00
#
_symmetry.space_group_name_H-M   'P 1'
#
loop_
_entity.id
_entity.type
_entity.pdbx_description
1 polymer ?
#
loop_
_entity_poly.entity_id
_entity_poly.type
_entity_poly.pdbx_seq_one_letter_code
_entity_poly.pdbx_strand_id
1 'polypeptide(L)'
;MPLQPSRTSTGLPLVIDNTFGTPYLIRPIEHGADIVVHSATKFIGGHGTTLGGIIVDSGKFDWKASGKFGNIADPNPSYHGVSFADAAGPAAFVTYIRAILLRDTGATISPFNAFLLLQGTETLSLRIERHVENSKKVVEFLANHPQVEKVNHPSLPDHPDHALYEKYFPNGGASIFTFNIKGGREEAFKFIDNLKVFSLLANVADVKSLVIHPASTTHSQLNDEELAEQQIYQNTIRLSIGTEHIDDIIADLEAGFAAVRGE
;
A
#
# COMPACT_ATOMS: atom_id res chain seq x y z
N MET A 1 -3.58 1.85 20.78
CA MET A 1 -2.27 1.87 21.44
C MET A 1 -1.35 2.72 20.57
N PRO A 2 -0.61 3.71 21.05
CA PRO A 2 0.34 4.42 20.19
C PRO A 2 1.42 3.42 19.74
N LEU A 3 1.92 3.56 18.53
CA LEU A 3 3.00 2.74 17.96
C LEU A 3 4.32 2.81 18.76
N GLN A 4 4.33 3.63 19.83
CA GLN A 4 5.52 4.01 20.60
C GLN A 4 6.12 3.00 21.61
N PRO A 5 5.46 1.98 22.19
CA PRO A 5 6.12 1.23 23.28
C PRO A 5 7.28 0.33 22.85
N SER A 6 7.33 -0.11 21.58
CA SER A 6 8.41 -1.00 21.09
C SER A 6 9.70 -0.26 20.67
N ARG A 7 9.59 1.00 20.36
CA ARG A 7 10.65 1.85 19.80
C ARG A 7 11.76 2.19 20.82
N THR A 8 11.39 2.55 22.03
CA THR A 8 12.35 3.03 23.05
C THR A 8 13.18 1.94 23.70
N SER A 9 12.70 0.70 23.71
CA SER A 9 13.40 -0.43 24.35
C SER A 9 14.46 -1.08 23.44
N THR A 10 14.36 -0.93 22.12
CA THR A 10 15.24 -1.60 21.17
C THR A 10 16.29 -0.69 20.51
N GLY A 11 16.13 0.64 20.58
CA GLY A 11 16.98 1.61 19.88
C GLY A 11 16.92 1.48 18.36
N LEU A 12 15.76 1.10 17.81
CA LEU A 12 15.51 0.99 16.36
C LEU A 12 14.52 2.06 15.90
N PRO A 13 14.71 2.65 14.68
CA PRO A 13 13.72 3.55 14.11
C PRO A 13 12.49 2.77 13.65
N LEU A 14 11.30 3.36 13.80
CA LEU A 14 10.07 2.84 13.22
C LEU A 14 9.93 3.38 11.79
N VAL A 15 9.99 2.47 10.82
CA VAL A 15 9.80 2.77 9.39
C VAL A 15 8.44 2.24 8.96
N ILE A 16 7.61 3.09 8.36
CA ILE A 16 6.27 2.73 7.86
C ILE A 16 6.22 2.91 6.35
N ASP A 17 5.89 1.83 5.64
CA ASP A 17 5.45 1.94 4.26
C ASP A 17 3.98 2.42 4.25
N ASN A 18 3.79 3.67 3.86
CA ASN A 18 2.49 4.33 3.82
C ASN A 18 1.94 4.47 2.39
N THR A 19 2.38 3.59 1.49
CA THR A 19 1.98 3.63 0.08
C THR A 19 0.46 3.63 -0.09
N PHE A 20 -0.26 2.81 0.67
CA PHE A 20 -1.72 2.70 0.54
C PHE A 20 -2.49 3.71 1.40
N GLY A 21 -1.91 4.14 2.52
CA GLY A 21 -2.50 5.19 3.35
C GLY A 21 -2.40 6.56 2.69
N THR A 22 -1.36 6.80 1.92
CA THR A 22 -0.99 8.11 1.36
C THR A 22 -0.85 9.20 2.43
N PRO A 23 -0.25 10.33 2.16
CA PRO A 23 -0.22 11.43 3.13
C PRO A 23 -1.59 12.08 3.34
N TYR A 24 -2.59 11.71 2.53
CA TYR A 24 -3.96 12.22 2.62
C TYR A 24 -4.79 11.50 3.70
N LEU A 25 -4.77 10.17 3.74
CA LEU A 25 -5.58 9.42 4.71
C LEU A 25 -4.93 9.31 6.08
N ILE A 26 -3.60 9.14 6.13
CA ILE A 26 -2.85 9.04 7.39
C ILE A 26 -1.43 9.55 7.23
N ARG A 27 -0.93 10.22 8.27
CA ARG A 27 0.45 10.69 8.40
C ARG A 27 1.14 9.96 9.56
N PRO A 28 1.83 8.84 9.33
CA PRO A 28 2.38 7.99 10.39
C PRO A 28 3.35 8.71 11.34
N ILE A 29 4.04 9.76 10.89
CA ILE A 29 4.91 10.59 11.74
C ILE A 29 4.13 11.23 12.91
N GLU A 30 2.86 11.58 12.71
CA GLU A 30 1.99 12.11 13.76
C GLU A 30 1.60 11.03 14.78
N HIS A 31 1.79 9.75 14.44
CA HIS A 31 1.55 8.59 15.28
C HIS A 31 2.83 7.91 15.80
N GLY A 32 3.99 8.57 15.64
CA GLY A 32 5.25 8.12 16.23
C GLY A 32 6.20 7.38 15.28
N ALA A 33 5.91 7.30 13.98
CA ALA A 33 6.88 6.81 13.02
C ALA A 33 8.08 7.77 12.91
N ASP A 34 9.26 7.20 12.69
CA ASP A 34 10.49 7.98 12.47
C ASP A 34 10.69 8.27 10.99
N ILE A 35 10.45 7.28 10.16
CA ILE A 35 10.63 7.33 8.71
C ILE A 35 9.36 6.80 8.05
N VAL A 36 8.92 7.48 7.01
CA VAL A 36 7.81 7.04 6.16
C VAL A 36 8.31 6.88 4.74
N VAL A 37 7.96 5.76 4.11
CA VAL A 37 8.25 5.51 2.70
C VAL A 37 6.94 5.41 1.92
N HIS A 38 6.98 5.83 0.66
CA HIS A 38 5.88 5.67 -0.29
C HIS A 38 6.43 5.14 -1.61
N SER A 39 5.80 4.12 -2.17
CA SER A 39 5.91 3.89 -3.61
C SER A 39 5.08 4.96 -4.33
N ALA A 40 5.74 5.97 -4.86
CA ALA A 40 5.07 7.03 -5.63
C ALA A 40 4.47 6.49 -6.94
N THR A 41 4.92 5.33 -7.40
CA THR A 41 4.36 4.54 -8.50
C THR A 41 2.87 4.29 -8.35
N LYS A 42 2.40 4.13 -7.09
CA LYS A 42 1.03 3.73 -6.74
C LYS A 42 0.12 4.96 -6.70
N PHE A 43 -0.66 5.16 -5.65
CA PHE A 43 -1.63 6.25 -5.54
C PHE A 43 -1.07 7.65 -5.79
N ILE A 44 0.19 7.94 -5.45
CA ILE A 44 0.76 9.28 -5.66
C ILE A 44 0.78 9.62 -7.15
N GLY A 45 1.38 8.79 -7.99
CA GLY A 45 1.31 8.92 -9.45
C GLY A 45 -0.07 8.60 -10.00
N GLY A 46 -0.66 7.52 -9.51
CA GLY A 46 -2.04 7.10 -9.72
C GLY A 46 -2.36 6.44 -11.06
N HIS A 47 -1.44 6.42 -12.01
CA HIS A 47 -1.73 6.01 -13.41
C HIS A 47 -0.86 4.85 -13.91
N GLY A 48 0.03 4.32 -13.07
CA GLY A 48 0.93 3.23 -13.47
C GLY A 48 1.92 3.58 -14.61
N THR A 49 2.15 4.87 -14.85
CA THR A 49 2.93 5.37 -15.99
C THR A 49 4.41 5.50 -15.71
N THR A 50 4.82 5.51 -14.44
CA THR A 50 6.22 5.68 -14.05
C THR A 50 6.51 5.08 -12.69
N LEU A 51 7.75 4.67 -12.48
CA LEU A 51 8.25 4.20 -11.19
C LEU A 51 8.87 5.35 -10.41
N GLY A 52 8.65 5.37 -9.10
CA GLY A 52 9.28 6.30 -8.20
C GLY A 52 8.96 6.00 -6.74
N GLY A 53 9.71 6.62 -5.85
CA GLY A 53 9.54 6.49 -4.41
C GLY A 53 9.84 7.79 -3.68
N ILE A 54 9.34 7.90 -2.45
CA ILE A 54 9.57 9.04 -1.56
C ILE A 54 9.94 8.49 -0.19
N ILE A 55 10.96 9.07 0.41
CA ILE A 55 11.36 8.84 1.79
C ILE A 55 11.17 10.13 2.56
N VAL A 56 10.43 10.07 3.66
CA VAL A 56 10.18 11.20 4.57
C VAL A 56 10.75 10.85 5.93
N ASP A 57 11.72 11.64 6.37
CA ASP A 57 12.32 11.50 7.70
C ASP A 57 11.69 12.51 8.66
N SER A 58 11.28 12.05 9.84
CA SER A 58 10.78 12.93 10.91
C SER A 58 11.87 13.82 11.50
N GLY A 59 13.12 13.44 11.35
CA GLY A 59 14.28 14.07 11.99
C GLY A 59 14.34 13.89 13.52
N LYS A 60 13.53 12.98 14.09
CA LYS A 60 13.39 12.82 15.55
C LYS A 60 14.15 11.62 16.13
N PHE A 61 14.66 10.73 15.28
CA PHE A 61 15.38 9.56 15.76
C PHE A 61 16.80 9.93 16.15
N ASP A 62 17.22 9.54 17.35
CA ASP A 62 18.59 9.78 17.82
C ASP A 62 19.52 8.65 17.37
N TRP A 63 20.18 8.89 16.24
CA TRP A 63 21.12 7.95 15.62
C TRP A 63 22.31 7.61 16.51
N LYS A 64 22.78 8.57 17.31
CA LYS A 64 23.93 8.38 18.23
C LYS A 64 23.53 7.58 19.47
N ALA A 65 22.44 7.99 20.13
CA ALA A 65 21.97 7.30 21.33
C ALA A 65 21.56 5.84 21.07
N SER A 66 21.15 5.53 19.83
CA SER A 66 20.88 4.15 19.40
C SER A 66 22.08 3.22 19.50
N GLY A 67 23.29 3.71 19.18
CA GLY A 67 24.52 2.91 19.13
C GLY A 67 24.56 1.82 18.06
N LYS A 68 23.59 1.75 17.16
CA LYS A 68 23.43 0.67 16.17
C LYS A 68 23.73 1.08 14.74
N PHE A 69 23.85 2.37 14.48
CA PHE A 69 23.93 2.94 13.13
C PHE A 69 25.22 3.74 12.94
N GLY A 70 26.39 3.07 13.13
CA GLY A 70 27.70 3.69 13.00
C GLY A 70 27.96 4.38 11.67
N ASN A 71 27.37 3.87 10.57
CA ASN A 71 27.44 4.48 9.25
C ASN A 71 26.83 5.91 9.18
N ILE A 72 25.97 6.28 10.11
CA ILE A 72 25.38 7.63 10.24
C ILE A 72 26.00 8.39 11.42
N ALA A 73 26.23 7.68 12.54
CA ALA A 73 26.61 8.28 13.82
C ALA A 73 28.12 8.49 13.96
N ASP A 74 28.95 7.59 13.39
CA ASP A 74 30.40 7.63 13.56
C ASP A 74 31.09 8.46 12.46
N PRO A 75 32.35 8.86 12.68
CA PRO A 75 33.16 9.55 11.68
C PRO A 75 33.30 8.72 10.39
N ASN A 76 32.93 9.29 9.25
CA ASN A 76 32.98 8.63 7.96
C ASN A 76 34.30 8.93 7.22
N PRO A 77 35.14 7.93 6.92
CA PRO A 77 36.41 8.13 6.24
C PRO A 77 36.29 8.77 4.86
N SER A 78 35.24 8.45 4.11
CA SER A 78 34.98 9.01 2.77
C SER A 78 34.58 10.49 2.79
N TYR A 79 34.28 11.02 3.97
CA TYR A 79 33.93 12.43 4.22
C TYR A 79 34.87 13.07 5.25
N HIS A 80 36.16 12.75 5.19
CA HIS A 80 37.20 13.34 6.04
C HIS A 80 36.92 13.22 7.54
N GLY A 81 36.29 12.13 7.98
CA GLY A 81 35.96 11.92 9.38
C GLY A 81 34.70 12.65 9.88
N VAL A 82 33.89 13.19 9.01
CA VAL A 82 32.62 13.83 9.40
C VAL A 82 31.60 12.78 9.80
N SER A 83 30.93 12.96 10.94
CA SER A 83 29.71 12.23 11.32
C SER A 83 28.49 12.90 10.69
N PHE A 84 27.65 12.14 9.98
CA PHE A 84 26.43 12.68 9.40
C PHE A 84 25.44 13.14 10.48
N ALA A 85 25.38 12.44 11.62
CA ALA A 85 24.54 12.82 12.75
C ALA A 85 24.94 14.18 13.31
N ASP A 86 26.25 14.49 13.40
CA ASP A 86 26.72 15.78 13.90
C ASP A 86 26.57 16.90 12.88
N ALA A 87 26.90 16.60 11.63
CA ALA A 87 26.92 17.63 10.58
C ALA A 87 25.52 18.02 10.08
N ALA A 88 24.58 17.08 10.05
CA ALA A 88 23.26 17.29 9.46
C ALA A 88 22.13 17.24 10.50
N GLY A 89 22.39 16.82 11.75
CA GLY A 89 21.39 16.79 12.81
C GLY A 89 20.10 16.07 12.40
N PRO A 90 18.93 16.73 12.44
CA PRO A 90 17.66 16.12 12.06
C PRO A 90 17.61 15.57 10.63
N ALA A 91 18.47 16.04 9.74
CA ALA A 91 18.54 15.58 8.35
C ALA A 91 19.61 14.48 8.13
N ALA A 92 20.20 13.92 9.16
CA ALA A 92 21.33 12.98 9.08
C ALA A 92 21.03 11.79 8.16
N PHE A 93 19.88 11.17 8.28
CA PHE A 93 19.50 10.00 7.50
C PHE A 93 19.36 10.32 6.01
N VAL A 94 18.61 11.34 5.66
CA VAL A 94 18.41 11.71 4.25
C VAL A 94 19.69 12.29 3.63
N THR A 95 20.55 12.94 4.43
CA THR A 95 21.87 13.41 3.98
C THR A 95 22.77 12.22 3.70
N TYR A 96 22.81 11.21 4.55
CA TYR A 96 23.54 9.97 4.31
C TYR A 96 23.09 9.27 3.02
N ILE A 97 21.77 9.14 2.81
CA ILE A 97 21.25 8.55 1.58
C ILE A 97 21.74 9.32 0.35
N ARG A 98 21.68 10.64 0.36
CA ARG A 98 22.11 11.47 -0.78
C ARG A 98 23.62 11.46 -0.98
N ALA A 99 24.39 11.56 0.11
CA ALA A 99 25.84 11.68 0.05
C ALA A 99 26.53 10.36 -0.27
N ILE A 100 25.98 9.22 0.17
CA ILE A 100 26.56 7.89 -0.01
C ILE A 100 25.78 7.09 -1.03
N LEU A 101 24.53 6.70 -0.72
CA LEU A 101 23.79 5.74 -1.55
C LEU A 101 23.51 6.29 -2.95
N LEU A 102 22.97 7.50 -3.03
CA LEU A 102 22.68 8.11 -4.34
C LEU A 102 23.95 8.35 -5.15
N ARG A 103 25.02 8.86 -4.52
CA ARG A 103 26.30 9.09 -5.17
C ARG A 103 26.90 7.79 -5.72
N ASP A 104 26.91 6.74 -4.90
CA ASP A 104 27.62 5.50 -5.23
C ASP A 104 26.83 4.61 -6.20
N THR A 105 25.50 4.62 -6.13
CA THR A 105 24.63 3.82 -7.03
C THR A 105 24.19 4.59 -8.27
N GLY A 106 24.17 5.91 -8.23
CA GLY A 106 23.62 6.76 -9.29
C GLY A 106 22.11 6.64 -9.51
N ALA A 107 21.38 5.98 -8.59
CA ALA A 107 19.96 5.73 -8.70
C ALA A 107 19.13 7.00 -8.47
N THR A 108 18.97 7.80 -9.50
CA THR A 108 18.18 9.04 -9.49
C THR A 108 16.96 8.93 -10.42
N ILE A 109 15.88 9.60 -10.04
CA ILE A 109 14.68 9.67 -10.87
C ILE A 109 14.93 10.59 -12.07
N SER A 110 14.36 10.23 -13.24
CA SER A 110 14.39 11.14 -14.39
C SER A 110 13.51 12.37 -14.15
N PRO A 111 13.87 13.55 -14.69
CA PRO A 111 13.03 14.76 -14.57
C PRO A 111 11.62 14.57 -15.11
N PHE A 112 11.45 13.81 -16.19
CA PHE A 112 10.14 13.53 -16.77
C PHE A 112 9.28 12.66 -15.84
N ASN A 113 9.86 11.63 -15.23
CA ASN A 113 9.14 10.81 -14.25
C ASN A 113 8.76 11.63 -13.01
N ALA A 114 9.66 12.50 -12.54
CA ALA A 114 9.38 13.41 -11.43
C ALA A 114 8.20 14.35 -11.76
N PHE A 115 8.16 14.87 -12.99
CA PHE A 115 7.04 15.71 -13.47
C PHE A 115 5.70 14.96 -13.46
N LEU A 116 5.66 13.71 -13.97
CA LEU A 116 4.44 12.88 -13.94
C LEU A 116 3.95 12.61 -12.51
N LEU A 117 4.87 12.32 -11.59
CA LEU A 117 4.52 12.10 -10.18
C LEU A 117 4.02 13.37 -9.50
N LEU A 118 4.61 14.52 -9.81
CA LEU A 118 4.14 15.83 -9.31
C LEU A 118 2.73 16.15 -9.80
N GLN A 119 2.44 15.92 -11.09
CA GLN A 119 1.07 16.05 -11.61
C GLN A 119 0.09 15.14 -10.85
N GLY A 120 0.49 13.91 -10.51
CA GLY A 120 -0.31 13.01 -9.72
C GLY A 120 -0.65 13.56 -8.33
N THR A 121 0.23 14.36 -7.72
CA THR A 121 -0.03 14.95 -6.40
C THR A 121 -1.15 15.99 -6.41
N GLU A 122 -1.33 16.71 -7.53
CA GLU A 122 -2.33 17.78 -7.66
C GLU A 122 -3.78 17.26 -7.52
N THR A 123 -4.01 16.00 -7.92
CA THR A 123 -5.33 15.36 -7.85
C THR A 123 -5.41 14.26 -6.79
N LEU A 124 -4.37 14.09 -5.97
CA LEU A 124 -4.29 12.96 -5.05
C LEU A 124 -5.50 12.90 -4.10
N SER A 125 -5.85 13.99 -3.46
CA SER A 125 -6.98 14.02 -2.51
C SER A 125 -8.30 13.63 -3.17
N LEU A 126 -8.60 14.21 -4.35
CA LEU A 126 -9.81 13.91 -5.11
C LEU A 126 -9.90 12.44 -5.51
N ARG A 127 -8.78 11.87 -5.95
CA ARG A 127 -8.72 10.46 -6.33
C ARG A 127 -8.89 9.54 -5.14
N ILE A 128 -8.20 9.83 -4.03
CA ILE A 128 -8.29 9.01 -2.82
C ILE A 128 -9.69 9.05 -2.21
N GLU A 129 -10.35 10.19 -2.17
CA GLU A 129 -11.76 10.28 -1.75
C GLU A 129 -12.65 9.37 -2.60
N ARG A 130 -12.50 9.40 -3.92
CA ARG A 130 -13.27 8.56 -4.83
C ARG A 130 -12.93 7.07 -4.66
N HIS A 131 -11.67 6.71 -4.51
CA HIS A 131 -11.26 5.32 -4.22
C HIS A 131 -11.91 4.80 -2.95
N VAL A 132 -11.91 5.59 -1.88
CA VAL A 132 -12.50 5.21 -0.58
C VAL A 132 -14.02 5.09 -0.70
N GLU A 133 -14.69 6.06 -1.36
CA GLU A 133 -16.13 6.02 -1.55
C GLU A 133 -16.56 4.77 -2.34
N ASN A 134 -15.91 4.52 -3.47
CA ASN A 134 -16.19 3.35 -4.30
C ASN A 134 -15.91 2.05 -3.53
N SER A 135 -14.77 1.98 -2.83
CA SER A 135 -14.40 0.79 -2.05
C SER A 135 -15.43 0.44 -0.99
N LYS A 136 -15.94 1.42 -0.24
CA LYS A 136 -16.97 1.18 0.77
C LYS A 136 -18.23 0.56 0.17
N LYS A 137 -18.69 1.08 -0.98
CA LYS A 137 -19.88 0.55 -1.68
C LYS A 137 -19.64 -0.86 -2.24
N VAL A 138 -18.43 -1.13 -2.76
CA VAL A 138 -18.06 -2.47 -3.24
C VAL A 138 -17.98 -3.46 -2.08
N VAL A 139 -17.39 -3.08 -0.95
CA VAL A 139 -17.34 -3.92 0.26
C VAL A 139 -18.74 -4.25 0.76
N GLU A 140 -19.66 -3.27 0.82
CA GLU A 140 -21.04 -3.48 1.20
C GLU A 140 -21.76 -4.44 0.22
N PHE A 141 -21.58 -4.23 -1.08
CA PHE A 141 -22.15 -5.12 -2.12
C PHE A 141 -21.64 -6.56 -1.94
N LEU A 142 -20.33 -6.75 -1.84
CA LEU A 142 -19.73 -8.08 -1.71
C LEU A 142 -20.10 -8.77 -0.40
N ALA A 143 -20.13 -8.04 0.71
CA ALA A 143 -20.50 -8.60 2.02
C ALA A 143 -21.94 -9.14 2.07
N ASN A 144 -22.82 -8.59 1.25
CA ASN A 144 -24.23 -9.04 1.13
C ASN A 144 -24.48 -9.99 -0.05
N HIS A 145 -23.46 -10.28 -0.87
CA HIS A 145 -23.65 -11.06 -2.08
C HIS A 145 -23.70 -12.58 -1.79
N PRO A 146 -24.70 -13.32 -2.30
CA PRO A 146 -24.92 -14.74 -1.96
C PRO A 146 -23.78 -15.68 -2.40
N GLN A 147 -22.97 -15.29 -3.41
CA GLN A 147 -21.83 -16.06 -3.90
C GLN A 147 -20.50 -15.69 -3.23
N VAL A 148 -20.50 -14.75 -2.30
CA VAL A 148 -19.32 -14.38 -1.52
C VAL A 148 -19.32 -15.16 -0.20
N GLU A 149 -18.18 -15.73 0.13
CA GLU A 149 -17.96 -16.47 1.38
C GLU A 149 -17.46 -15.52 2.49
N LYS A 150 -16.51 -14.66 2.14
CA LYS A 150 -15.87 -13.74 3.08
C LYS A 150 -15.32 -12.52 2.34
N VAL A 151 -15.43 -11.36 2.96
CA VAL A 151 -14.72 -10.14 2.55
C VAL A 151 -13.68 -9.80 3.62
N ASN A 152 -12.44 -9.60 3.23
CA ASN A 152 -11.36 -9.20 4.13
C ASN A 152 -11.12 -7.69 4.01
N HIS A 153 -11.91 -6.90 4.74
CA HIS A 153 -11.81 -5.44 4.76
C HIS A 153 -12.04 -4.89 6.17
N PRO A 154 -11.16 -4.01 6.69
CA PRO A 154 -11.22 -3.57 8.08
C PRO A 154 -12.38 -2.63 8.42
N SER A 155 -13.13 -2.14 7.43
CA SER A 155 -14.37 -1.39 7.70
C SER A 155 -15.53 -2.27 8.17
N LEU A 156 -15.45 -3.59 8.00
CA LEU A 156 -16.49 -4.51 8.48
C LEU A 156 -16.38 -4.65 10.00
N PRO A 157 -17.51 -4.60 10.73
CA PRO A 157 -17.51 -4.61 12.19
C PRO A 157 -16.93 -5.86 12.85
N ASP A 158 -16.96 -6.98 12.15
CA ASP A 158 -16.43 -8.28 12.58
C ASP A 158 -14.94 -8.49 12.25
N HIS A 159 -14.33 -7.55 11.53
CA HIS A 159 -12.91 -7.62 11.21
C HIS A 159 -12.05 -7.37 12.48
N PRO A 160 -11.01 -8.19 12.75
CA PRO A 160 -10.20 -8.07 13.97
C PRO A 160 -9.54 -6.69 14.14
N ASP A 161 -9.23 -5.99 13.05
CA ASP A 161 -8.61 -4.68 13.05
C ASP A 161 -9.60 -3.51 12.92
N HIS A 162 -10.92 -3.76 13.00
CA HIS A 162 -11.94 -2.72 12.81
C HIS A 162 -11.72 -1.51 13.73
N ALA A 163 -11.49 -1.72 15.02
CA ALA A 163 -11.25 -0.64 15.96
C ALA A 163 -9.97 0.17 15.66
N LEU A 164 -8.95 -0.47 15.11
CA LEU A 164 -7.73 0.21 14.64
C LEU A 164 -7.99 0.99 13.35
N TYR A 165 -8.78 0.43 12.46
CA TYR A 165 -9.19 1.12 11.23
C TYR A 165 -9.95 2.41 11.55
N GLU A 166 -10.96 2.37 12.40
CA GLU A 166 -11.70 3.57 12.82
C GLU A 166 -10.79 4.62 13.47
N LYS A 167 -9.85 4.15 14.30
CA LYS A 167 -8.91 5.04 15.00
C LYS A 167 -7.94 5.75 14.07
N TYR A 168 -7.33 5.04 13.13
CA TYR A 168 -6.24 5.56 12.30
C TYR A 168 -6.69 6.07 10.93
N PHE A 169 -7.85 5.65 10.46
CA PHE A 169 -8.42 6.00 9.16
C PHE A 169 -9.83 6.60 9.28
N PRO A 170 -10.00 7.72 10.01
CA PRO A 170 -11.33 8.31 10.21
C PRO A 170 -11.99 8.75 8.91
N ASN A 171 -11.20 9.02 7.86
CA ASN A 171 -11.67 9.36 6.52
C ASN A 171 -11.83 8.13 5.62
N GLY A 172 -11.66 6.93 6.16
CA GLY A 172 -11.69 5.68 5.40
C GLY A 172 -10.33 5.31 4.81
N GLY A 173 -10.28 4.17 4.16
CA GLY A 173 -9.05 3.63 3.56
C GLY A 173 -9.30 2.27 2.94
N ALA A 174 -8.20 1.57 2.61
CA ALA A 174 -8.21 0.18 2.16
C ALA A 174 -9.04 -0.05 0.88
N SER A 175 -8.76 0.72 -0.18
CA SER A 175 -9.38 0.45 -1.49
C SER A 175 -8.76 -0.77 -2.22
N ILE A 176 -7.81 -1.45 -1.57
CA ILE A 176 -7.20 -2.70 -2.01
C ILE A 176 -7.49 -3.73 -0.94
N PHE A 177 -8.21 -4.78 -1.32
CA PHE A 177 -8.63 -5.82 -0.38
C PHE A 177 -8.89 -7.14 -1.10
N THR A 178 -9.16 -8.18 -0.33
CA THR A 178 -9.48 -9.51 -0.86
C THR A 178 -10.89 -9.93 -0.46
N PHE A 179 -11.47 -10.80 -1.26
CA PHE A 179 -12.65 -11.57 -0.89
C PHE A 179 -12.52 -13.00 -1.38
N ASN A 180 -13.26 -13.90 -0.76
CA ASN A 180 -13.34 -15.29 -1.17
C ASN A 180 -14.70 -15.53 -1.84
N ILE A 181 -14.68 -16.01 -3.08
CA ILE A 181 -15.88 -16.44 -3.77
C ILE A 181 -16.27 -17.85 -3.30
N LYS A 182 -17.57 -18.18 -3.25
CA LYS A 182 -18.00 -19.55 -2.98
C LYS A 182 -17.58 -20.48 -4.13
N GLY A 183 -17.03 -21.62 -3.79
CA GLY A 183 -16.44 -22.57 -4.72
C GLY A 183 -14.92 -22.64 -4.57
N GLY A 184 -14.21 -22.76 -5.67
CA GLY A 184 -12.76 -22.90 -5.71
C GLY A 184 -12.11 -22.01 -6.75
N ARG A 185 -10.99 -22.51 -7.26
CA ARG A 185 -10.18 -21.84 -8.28
C ARG A 185 -10.93 -21.65 -9.61
N GLU A 186 -11.77 -22.61 -9.99
CA GLU A 186 -12.54 -22.55 -11.24
C GLU A 186 -13.53 -21.39 -11.21
N GLU A 187 -14.29 -21.24 -10.11
CA GLU A 187 -15.23 -20.15 -9.92
C GLU A 187 -14.54 -18.79 -9.88
N ALA A 188 -13.37 -18.72 -9.20
CA ALA A 188 -12.56 -17.50 -9.19
C ALA A 188 -12.11 -17.09 -10.60
N PHE A 189 -11.69 -18.04 -11.43
CA PHE A 189 -11.28 -17.77 -12.80
C PHE A 189 -12.47 -17.37 -13.67
N LYS A 190 -13.59 -18.10 -13.59
CA LYS A 190 -14.81 -17.71 -14.32
C LYS A 190 -15.27 -16.30 -13.99
N PHE A 191 -15.23 -15.94 -12.71
CA PHE A 191 -15.53 -14.58 -12.25
C PHE A 191 -14.60 -13.57 -12.91
N ILE A 192 -13.29 -13.73 -12.77
CA ILE A 192 -12.27 -12.78 -13.25
C ILE A 192 -12.32 -12.63 -14.77
N ASP A 193 -12.41 -13.73 -15.51
CA ASP A 193 -12.36 -13.75 -16.97
C ASP A 193 -13.57 -13.07 -17.63
N ASN A 194 -14.66 -12.86 -16.88
CA ASN A 194 -15.86 -12.20 -17.37
C ASN A 194 -15.98 -10.72 -16.99
N LEU A 195 -15.03 -10.18 -16.23
CA LEU A 195 -14.97 -8.75 -15.92
C LEU A 195 -14.49 -7.95 -17.15
N LYS A 196 -15.03 -6.75 -17.33
CA LYS A 196 -14.74 -5.85 -18.46
C LYS A 196 -14.22 -4.49 -18.03
N VAL A 197 -14.65 -3.99 -16.87
CA VAL A 197 -14.15 -2.75 -16.25
C VAL A 197 -12.87 -3.02 -15.51
N PHE A 198 -12.80 -4.12 -14.76
CA PHE A 198 -11.58 -4.53 -14.09
C PHE A 198 -10.54 -5.07 -15.06
N SER A 199 -9.34 -4.53 -15.01
CA SER A 199 -8.20 -5.08 -15.75
C SER A 199 -7.50 -6.17 -14.94
N LEU A 200 -7.28 -7.35 -15.57
CA LEU A 200 -6.45 -8.40 -14.97
C LEU A 200 -4.97 -7.99 -15.06
N LEU A 201 -4.46 -7.43 -13.99
CA LEU A 201 -3.12 -6.88 -13.92
C LEU A 201 -2.57 -6.95 -12.50
N ALA A 202 -1.36 -7.50 -12.34
CA ALA A 202 -0.64 -7.59 -11.08
C ALA A 202 -0.07 -6.23 -10.62
N ASN A 203 -0.93 -5.20 -10.58
CA ASN A 203 -0.65 -3.90 -9.99
C ASN A 203 -1.76 -3.57 -8.96
N VAL A 204 -1.63 -2.44 -8.28
CA VAL A 204 -2.60 -1.95 -7.28
C VAL A 204 -2.52 -0.43 -7.22
N ALA A 205 -3.55 0.20 -6.64
CA ALA A 205 -3.53 1.63 -6.37
C ALA A 205 -3.40 2.49 -7.64
N ASP A 206 -4.10 2.07 -8.68
CA ASP A 206 -4.27 2.76 -9.96
C ASP A 206 -5.65 3.43 -9.99
N VAL A 207 -5.82 4.47 -10.81
CA VAL A 207 -7.13 5.08 -11.07
C VAL A 207 -8.11 4.10 -11.70
N LYS A 208 -7.62 3.05 -12.34
CA LYS A 208 -8.42 1.95 -12.90
C LYS A 208 -8.64 0.86 -11.88
N SER A 209 -9.79 0.24 -11.92
CA SER A 209 -10.08 -0.97 -11.17
C SER A 209 -9.27 -2.15 -11.69
N LEU A 210 -8.61 -2.86 -10.78
CA LEU A 210 -7.74 -3.99 -11.09
C LEU A 210 -8.16 -5.22 -10.30
N VAL A 211 -7.95 -6.39 -10.90
CA VAL A 211 -8.24 -7.69 -10.29
C VAL A 211 -7.09 -8.66 -10.53
N ILE A 212 -6.83 -9.53 -9.55
CA ILE A 212 -5.99 -10.72 -9.73
C ILE A 212 -6.51 -11.89 -8.90
N HIS A 213 -6.05 -13.09 -9.27
CA HIS A 213 -6.10 -14.28 -8.44
C HIS A 213 -4.72 -14.48 -7.79
N PRO A 214 -4.53 -14.12 -6.50
CA PRO A 214 -3.20 -14.08 -5.89
C PRO A 214 -2.46 -15.43 -5.94
N ALA A 215 -3.15 -16.52 -5.63
CA ALA A 215 -2.56 -17.86 -5.56
C ALA A 215 -1.94 -18.33 -6.88
N SER A 216 -2.43 -17.88 -8.05
CA SER A 216 -1.88 -18.25 -9.35
C SER A 216 -1.00 -17.17 -10.00
N THR A 217 -0.85 -16.01 -9.37
CA THR A 217 -0.11 -14.88 -9.92
C THR A 217 1.01 -14.43 -8.98
N THR A 218 0.75 -13.48 -8.11
CA THR A 218 1.76 -12.86 -7.24
C THR A 218 2.32 -13.81 -6.18
N HIS A 219 1.63 -14.90 -5.84
CA HIS A 219 2.03 -15.88 -4.83
C HIS A 219 2.15 -17.30 -5.41
N SER A 220 2.32 -17.42 -6.73
CA SER A 220 2.35 -18.71 -7.43
C SER A 220 3.52 -19.62 -7.07
N GLN A 221 4.55 -19.10 -6.39
CA GLN A 221 5.68 -19.87 -5.87
C GLN A 221 5.39 -20.53 -4.51
N LEU A 222 4.29 -20.16 -3.83
CA LEU A 222 3.94 -20.70 -2.53
C LEU A 222 3.08 -21.96 -2.67
N ASN A 223 3.24 -22.91 -1.75
CA ASN A 223 2.35 -24.05 -1.61
C ASN A 223 1.06 -23.67 -0.84
N ASP A 224 0.09 -24.58 -0.75
CA ASP A 224 -1.21 -24.28 -0.13
C ASP A 224 -1.11 -23.98 1.38
N GLU A 225 -0.15 -24.56 2.11
CA GLU A 225 0.08 -24.27 3.53
C GLU A 225 0.62 -22.85 3.72
N GLU A 226 1.63 -22.47 2.93
CA GLU A 226 2.22 -21.14 2.94
C GLU A 226 1.21 -20.06 2.49
N LEU A 227 0.35 -20.37 1.53
CA LEU A 227 -0.76 -19.50 1.11
C LEU A 227 -1.76 -19.31 2.25
N ALA A 228 -2.15 -20.40 2.93
CA ALA A 228 -3.11 -20.34 4.04
C ALA A 228 -2.59 -19.52 5.23
N GLU A 229 -1.29 -19.57 5.53
CA GLU A 229 -0.65 -18.72 6.55
C GLU A 229 -0.80 -17.22 6.23
N GLN A 230 -0.89 -16.87 4.94
CA GLN A 230 -1.14 -15.51 4.47
C GLN A 230 -2.64 -15.22 4.23
N GLN A 231 -3.53 -16.13 4.62
CA GLN A 231 -4.97 -16.04 4.39
C GLN A 231 -5.34 -15.95 2.90
N ILE A 232 -4.55 -16.57 2.05
CA ILE A 232 -4.79 -16.68 0.61
C ILE A 232 -5.22 -18.13 0.33
N TYR A 233 -6.34 -18.29 -0.36
CA TYR A 233 -6.92 -19.59 -0.70
C TYR A 233 -7.14 -19.67 -2.22
N GLN A 234 -7.48 -20.85 -2.73
CA GLN A 234 -7.72 -21.07 -4.16
C GLN A 234 -8.96 -20.31 -4.69
N ASN A 235 -9.82 -19.84 -3.81
CA ASN A 235 -10.99 -19.00 -4.13
C ASN A 235 -10.81 -17.52 -3.76
N THR A 236 -9.59 -17.11 -3.39
CA THR A 236 -9.30 -15.71 -3.03
C THR A 236 -9.10 -14.85 -4.27
N ILE A 237 -9.82 -13.74 -4.34
CA ILE A 237 -9.71 -12.71 -5.37
C ILE A 237 -9.26 -11.41 -4.71
N ARG A 238 -8.27 -10.72 -5.29
CA ARG A 238 -7.85 -9.39 -4.85
C ARG A 238 -8.38 -8.33 -5.79
N LEU A 239 -9.02 -7.33 -5.25
CA LEU A 239 -9.46 -6.13 -5.95
C LEU A 239 -8.61 -4.93 -5.56
N SER A 240 -8.36 -4.04 -6.52
CA SER A 240 -7.91 -2.67 -6.32
C SER A 240 -8.95 -1.78 -6.98
N ILE A 241 -9.76 -1.11 -6.15
CA ILE A 241 -10.92 -0.35 -6.63
C ILE A 241 -10.46 0.99 -7.18
N GLY A 242 -10.87 1.29 -8.41
CA GLY A 242 -10.53 2.50 -9.13
C GLY A 242 -11.51 3.65 -8.91
N THR A 243 -11.45 4.62 -9.82
CA THR A 243 -12.23 5.86 -9.75
C THR A 243 -13.39 5.91 -10.75
N GLU A 244 -13.67 4.81 -11.43
CA GLU A 244 -14.78 4.68 -12.37
C GLU A 244 -16.13 4.94 -11.68
N HIS A 245 -17.21 5.09 -12.47
CA HIS A 245 -18.53 5.25 -11.88
C HIS A 245 -18.90 3.99 -11.09
N ILE A 246 -19.42 4.18 -9.88
CA ILE A 246 -19.68 3.04 -8.97
C ILE A 246 -20.68 2.04 -9.55
N ASP A 247 -21.68 2.51 -10.28
CA ASP A 247 -22.69 1.62 -10.87
C ASP A 247 -22.06 0.72 -11.95
N ASP A 248 -21.07 1.22 -12.69
CA ASP A 248 -20.34 0.42 -13.69
C ASP A 248 -19.46 -0.64 -13.00
N ILE A 249 -18.80 -0.27 -11.88
CA ILE A 249 -18.01 -1.21 -11.07
C ILE A 249 -18.90 -2.33 -10.53
N ILE A 250 -20.06 -1.99 -9.94
CA ILE A 250 -20.99 -2.98 -9.37
C ILE A 250 -21.60 -3.86 -10.46
N ALA A 251 -22.00 -3.27 -11.59
CA ALA A 251 -22.55 -4.02 -12.72
C ALA A 251 -21.53 -5.02 -13.29
N ASP A 252 -20.25 -4.64 -13.36
CA ASP A 252 -19.18 -5.52 -13.83
C ASP A 252 -18.94 -6.69 -12.86
N LEU A 253 -18.92 -6.42 -11.56
CA LEU A 253 -18.80 -7.47 -10.54
C LEU A 253 -19.99 -8.44 -10.59
N GLU A 254 -21.22 -7.93 -10.76
CA GLU A 254 -22.43 -8.76 -10.90
C GLU A 254 -22.36 -9.62 -12.17
N ALA A 255 -21.86 -9.08 -13.29
CA ALA A 255 -21.67 -9.86 -14.52
C ALA A 255 -20.65 -11.01 -14.31
N GLY A 256 -19.59 -10.79 -13.53
CA GLY A 256 -18.67 -11.85 -13.13
C GLY A 256 -19.36 -12.95 -12.31
N PHE A 257 -20.23 -12.58 -11.36
CA PHE A 257 -21.01 -13.56 -10.59
C PHE A 257 -22.07 -14.28 -11.44
N ALA A 258 -22.71 -13.59 -12.37
CA ALA A 258 -23.65 -14.21 -13.32
C ALA A 258 -22.95 -15.28 -14.16
N ALA A 259 -21.75 -15.01 -14.66
CA ALA A 259 -20.98 -16.00 -15.39
C ALA A 259 -20.67 -17.25 -14.55
N VAL A 260 -20.37 -17.10 -13.27
CA VAL A 260 -20.16 -18.25 -12.35
C VAL A 260 -21.43 -19.08 -12.21
N ARG A 261 -22.62 -18.44 -12.19
CA ARG A 261 -23.93 -19.15 -12.17
C ARG A 261 -24.29 -19.80 -13.52
N GLY A 262 -23.59 -19.45 -14.61
CA GLY A 262 -23.91 -19.93 -15.96
C GLY A 262 -25.03 -19.14 -16.66
N GLU A 263 -25.19 -17.88 -16.28
CA GLU A 263 -26.18 -16.93 -16.81
C GLU A 263 -25.57 -16.06 -17.94
#